data_1137e60374209b7333d8174fc73f2a40
#
_entry.id   1137e60374209b7333d8174fc73f2a40
#
_cell.length_a   1.000
_cell.length_b   1.000
_cell.length_c   1.000
_cell.angle_alpha   90.00
_cell.angle_beta   90.00
_cell.angle_gamma   90.00
#
_symmetry.space_group_name_H-M   'P 1'
#
loop_
_entity.id
_entity.type
_entity.pdbx_description
1 polymer ?
#
loop_
_entity_poly.entity_id
_entity_poly.type
_entity_poly.pdbx_seq_one_letter_code
_entity_poly.pdbx_strand_id
1 'polypeptide(L)'
;TEKAGYCLVSAVQRDGVNVIAVVLGADGDAASKEFDSFADTVTLLDWCFENYSYRSIVERGYPAAAQPIEKDGRRGEITLVCSQEINALAEKALDAAKLKREVTLYAETLTDVPAEGTELGTVTFSDPGDGTVYGTVTLVSQGEAQFEEPEPQAVRPQELSREQKLATVIVCSIAVFLLLVFILLLVRRSRRMRGKRR
;
A
#
# COMPACT_ATOMS: atom_id res chain seq x y z
N THR A 1 47.31 -14.69 -29.16
CA THR A 1 47.59 -14.29 -30.57
C THR A 1 47.54 -12.78 -30.66
N GLU A 2 48.42 -12.12 -31.40
CA GLU A 2 48.49 -10.68 -31.55
C GLU A 2 47.13 -10.02 -31.93
N LYS A 3 46.24 -10.76 -32.59
CA LYS A 3 44.90 -10.28 -32.97
C LYS A 3 43.88 -10.33 -31.84
N ALA A 4 44.14 -11.03 -30.75
CA ALA A 4 43.16 -11.20 -29.66
C ALA A 4 43.28 -10.14 -28.58
N GLY A 5 44.31 -9.27 -28.63
CA GLY A 5 44.64 -8.34 -27.55
C GLY A 5 45.01 -9.06 -26.26
N TYR A 6 45.05 -8.31 -25.17
CA TYR A 6 45.32 -8.84 -23.84
C TYR A 6 44.01 -9.18 -23.15
N CYS A 7 43.95 -10.36 -22.55
CA CYS A 7 42.77 -10.88 -21.90
C CYS A 7 43.10 -11.20 -20.44
N LEU A 8 42.17 -10.90 -19.54
CA LEU A 8 42.31 -11.19 -18.11
C LEU A 8 40.99 -11.75 -17.58
N VAL A 9 41.08 -12.82 -16.81
CA VAL A 9 39.98 -13.35 -15.99
C VAL A 9 40.42 -13.27 -14.56
N SER A 10 39.59 -12.66 -13.73
CA SER A 10 39.85 -12.49 -12.30
C SER A 10 38.62 -12.90 -11.48
N ALA A 11 38.87 -13.44 -10.31
CA ALA A 11 37.81 -13.71 -9.31
C ALA A 11 38.21 -13.05 -7.99
N VAL A 12 37.28 -12.29 -7.42
CA VAL A 12 37.51 -11.52 -6.21
C VAL A 12 36.32 -11.67 -5.26
N GLN A 13 36.59 -11.75 -3.96
CA GLN A 13 35.59 -11.72 -2.90
C GLN A 13 35.81 -10.50 -2.03
N ARG A 14 34.74 -9.74 -1.79
CA ARG A 14 34.72 -8.62 -0.85
C ARG A 14 33.36 -8.57 -0.15
N ASP A 15 33.32 -8.47 1.18
CA ASP A 15 32.09 -8.34 1.98
C ASP A 15 31.02 -9.41 1.66
N GLY A 16 31.46 -10.67 1.41
CA GLY A 16 30.59 -11.79 1.07
C GLY A 16 30.15 -11.83 -0.42
N VAL A 17 30.44 -10.79 -1.20
CA VAL A 17 30.14 -10.75 -2.63
C VAL A 17 31.28 -11.37 -3.43
N ASN A 18 30.97 -12.37 -4.26
CA ASN A 18 31.92 -12.98 -5.19
C ASN A 18 31.67 -12.41 -6.58
N VAL A 19 32.72 -11.88 -7.20
CA VAL A 19 32.67 -11.30 -8.56
C VAL A 19 33.70 -11.98 -9.43
N ILE A 20 33.30 -12.33 -10.65
CA ILE A 20 34.19 -12.79 -11.72
C ILE A 20 34.15 -11.70 -12.80
N ALA A 21 35.32 -11.12 -13.09
CA ALA A 21 35.48 -10.19 -14.20
C ALA A 21 36.24 -10.85 -15.36
N VAL A 22 35.76 -10.61 -16.57
CA VAL A 22 36.37 -11.11 -17.81
C VAL A 22 36.58 -9.90 -18.72
N VAL A 23 37.83 -9.56 -18.97
CA VAL A 23 38.26 -8.54 -19.93
C VAL A 23 38.89 -9.20 -21.12
N LEU A 24 38.42 -8.88 -22.31
CA LEU A 24 38.89 -9.45 -23.57
C LEU A 24 39.34 -8.35 -24.54
N GLY A 25 40.44 -8.56 -25.23
CA GLY A 25 40.86 -7.69 -26.32
C GLY A 25 41.37 -6.31 -25.90
N ALA A 26 41.83 -6.16 -24.65
CA ALA A 26 42.40 -4.91 -24.17
C ALA A 26 43.73 -4.59 -24.89
N ASP A 27 44.04 -3.30 -24.97
CA ASP A 27 45.32 -2.82 -25.45
C ASP A 27 46.43 -3.05 -24.39
N GLY A 28 47.68 -2.92 -24.82
CA GLY A 28 48.82 -3.04 -23.93
C GLY A 28 50.14 -3.20 -24.67
N ASP A 29 51.23 -3.07 -23.92
CA ASP A 29 52.58 -3.26 -24.44
C ASP A 29 53.36 -4.25 -23.56
N ALA A 30 53.74 -5.38 -24.17
CA ALA A 30 54.53 -6.41 -23.51
C ALA A 30 55.94 -5.94 -23.14
N ALA A 31 56.52 -4.96 -23.84
CA ALA A 31 57.85 -4.45 -23.57
C ALA A 31 57.90 -3.57 -22.32
N SER A 32 56.89 -2.71 -22.13
CA SER A 32 56.74 -1.90 -20.91
C SER A 32 56.03 -2.64 -19.77
N LYS A 33 55.40 -3.79 -20.07
CA LYS A 33 54.54 -4.56 -19.15
C LYS A 33 53.31 -3.77 -18.68
N GLU A 34 52.85 -2.86 -19.51
CA GLU A 34 51.61 -2.10 -19.28
C GLU A 34 50.48 -2.79 -20.05
N PHE A 35 49.45 -3.22 -19.31
CA PHE A 35 48.30 -3.93 -19.88
C PHE A 35 47.03 -3.32 -19.38
N ASP A 36 46.24 -2.75 -20.29
CA ASP A 36 45.00 -2.07 -19.97
C ASP A 36 43.97 -3.02 -19.33
N SER A 37 44.08 -4.35 -19.63
CA SER A 37 43.23 -5.36 -19.01
C SER A 37 43.25 -5.36 -17.47
N PHE A 38 44.34 -4.95 -16.85
CA PHE A 38 44.41 -4.80 -15.38
C PHE A 38 43.63 -3.59 -14.92
N ALA A 39 43.79 -2.43 -15.54
CA ALA A 39 43.10 -1.19 -15.21
C ALA A 39 41.57 -1.33 -15.44
N ASP A 40 41.18 -1.93 -16.57
CA ASP A 40 39.79 -2.23 -16.89
C ASP A 40 39.15 -3.16 -15.87
N THR A 41 39.89 -4.22 -15.45
CA THR A 41 39.43 -5.17 -14.43
C THR A 41 39.20 -4.47 -13.10
N VAL A 42 40.12 -3.59 -12.66
CA VAL A 42 39.95 -2.83 -11.39
C VAL A 42 38.72 -1.95 -11.49
N THR A 43 38.56 -1.23 -12.60
CA THR A 43 37.40 -0.34 -12.83
C THR A 43 36.07 -1.12 -12.75
N LEU A 44 35.99 -2.29 -13.40
CA LEU A 44 34.80 -3.13 -13.37
C LEU A 44 34.48 -3.66 -11.96
N LEU A 45 35.52 -4.10 -11.22
CA LEU A 45 35.37 -4.62 -9.87
C LEU A 45 34.94 -3.52 -8.90
N ASP A 46 35.55 -2.34 -8.98
CA ASP A 46 35.19 -1.20 -8.12
C ASP A 46 33.74 -0.78 -8.41
N TRP A 47 33.34 -0.65 -9.68
CA TRP A 47 31.96 -0.37 -10.04
C TRP A 47 30.98 -1.40 -9.44
N CYS A 48 31.33 -2.69 -9.55
CA CYS A 48 30.49 -3.77 -9.02
C CYS A 48 30.32 -3.65 -7.50
N PHE A 49 31.42 -3.47 -6.75
CA PHE A 49 31.37 -3.36 -5.29
C PHE A 49 30.79 -2.03 -4.80
N GLU A 50 30.83 -0.97 -5.60
CA GLU A 50 30.16 0.28 -5.31
C GLU A 50 28.63 0.17 -5.44
N ASN A 51 28.17 -0.59 -6.43
CA ASN A 51 26.75 -0.64 -6.78
C ASN A 51 25.99 -1.84 -6.19
N TYR A 52 26.66 -2.97 -5.92
CA TYR A 52 26.03 -4.20 -5.46
C TYR A 52 26.49 -4.60 -4.06
N SER A 53 25.60 -5.21 -3.31
CA SER A 53 25.91 -5.82 -2.01
C SER A 53 24.91 -6.93 -1.66
N TYR A 54 25.32 -7.87 -0.82
CA TYR A 54 24.37 -8.73 -0.11
C TYR A 54 23.64 -7.92 0.94
N ARG A 55 22.32 -7.94 0.89
CA ARG A 55 21.48 -7.17 1.82
C ARG A 55 20.13 -7.86 2.05
N SER A 56 19.49 -7.52 3.15
CA SER A 56 18.09 -7.85 3.35
C SER A 56 17.24 -7.04 2.36
N ILE A 57 16.49 -7.76 1.53
CA ILE A 57 15.54 -7.20 0.56
C ILE A 57 14.19 -7.00 1.25
N VAL A 58 13.79 -8.00 2.04
CA VAL A 58 12.54 -8.00 2.80
C VAL A 58 12.84 -8.56 4.17
N GLU A 59 12.44 -7.86 5.21
CA GLU A 59 12.62 -8.28 6.59
C GLU A 59 11.52 -9.27 7.02
N ARG A 60 11.83 -10.10 8.03
CA ARG A 60 10.84 -10.90 8.71
C ARG A 60 9.77 -9.98 9.32
N GLY A 61 8.49 -10.36 9.19
CA GLY A 61 7.38 -9.55 9.67
C GLY A 61 6.93 -8.43 8.71
N TYR A 62 7.55 -8.34 7.53
CA TYR A 62 7.14 -7.36 6.52
C TYR A 62 5.71 -7.65 6.04
N PRO A 63 4.78 -6.67 6.10
CA PRO A 63 3.41 -6.84 5.64
C PRO A 63 3.37 -6.91 4.12
N ALA A 64 3.04 -8.09 3.58
CA ALA A 64 3.12 -8.34 2.15
C ALA A 64 1.76 -8.52 1.48
N ALA A 65 0.72 -8.93 2.22
CA ALA A 65 -0.62 -9.13 1.69
C ALA A 65 -1.68 -8.90 2.78
N ALA A 66 -2.93 -8.78 2.35
CA ALA A 66 -4.10 -8.87 3.19
C ALA A 66 -4.98 -10.02 2.69
N GLN A 67 -5.61 -10.74 3.59
CA GLN A 67 -6.53 -11.83 3.25
C GLN A 67 -7.91 -11.55 3.83
N PRO A 68 -9.00 -11.65 3.02
CA PRO A 68 -10.35 -11.47 3.49
C PRO A 68 -10.75 -12.53 4.52
N ILE A 69 -11.51 -12.11 5.53
CA ILE A 69 -12.14 -12.96 6.52
C ILE A 69 -13.63 -12.64 6.63
N GLU A 70 -14.45 -13.67 6.78
CA GLU A 70 -15.87 -13.53 7.11
C GLU A 70 -16.19 -14.38 8.33
N LYS A 71 -16.47 -13.72 9.46
CA LYS A 71 -16.79 -14.36 10.74
C LYS A 71 -18.05 -13.75 11.36
N ASP A 72 -18.99 -14.59 11.75
CA ASP A 72 -20.25 -14.18 12.39
C ASP A 72 -21.04 -13.12 11.58
N GLY A 73 -20.99 -13.24 10.23
CA GLY A 73 -21.64 -12.29 9.32
C GLY A 73 -20.93 -10.94 9.21
N ARG A 74 -19.75 -10.78 9.80
CA ARG A 74 -18.91 -9.59 9.70
C ARG A 74 -17.77 -9.87 8.73
N ARG A 75 -17.50 -8.89 7.86
CA ARG A 75 -16.35 -8.90 6.96
C ARG A 75 -15.19 -8.18 7.59
N GLY A 76 -13.99 -8.63 7.27
CA GLY A 76 -12.77 -8.03 7.73
C GLY A 76 -11.57 -8.47 6.89
N GLU A 77 -10.40 -8.06 7.32
CA GLU A 77 -9.13 -8.42 6.69
C GLU A 77 -8.11 -8.83 7.76
N ILE A 78 -7.23 -9.75 7.38
CA ILE A 78 -6.07 -10.16 8.16
C ILE A 78 -4.82 -9.75 7.40
N THR A 79 -3.93 -9.02 8.07
CA THR A 79 -2.61 -8.72 7.52
C THR A 79 -1.74 -9.96 7.56
N LEU A 80 -1.18 -10.31 6.41
CA LEU A 80 -0.22 -11.40 6.26
C LEU A 80 1.19 -10.83 6.16
N VAL A 81 2.09 -11.41 6.93
CA VAL A 81 3.49 -10.99 7.00
C VAL A 81 4.44 -12.08 6.56
N CYS A 82 5.62 -11.68 6.10
CA CYS A 82 6.69 -12.60 5.73
C CYS A 82 7.19 -13.36 6.95
N SER A 83 7.22 -14.70 6.87
CA SER A 83 7.66 -15.57 7.99
C SER A 83 9.17 -15.49 8.24
N GLN A 84 9.93 -15.10 7.24
CA GLN A 84 11.40 -14.96 7.30
C GLN A 84 11.88 -13.83 6.38
N GLU A 85 13.12 -13.42 6.57
CA GLU A 85 13.77 -12.43 5.72
C GLU A 85 14.19 -13.03 4.37
N ILE A 86 14.31 -12.16 3.35
CA ILE A 86 14.92 -12.47 2.08
C ILE A 86 16.24 -11.70 1.97
N ASN A 87 17.36 -12.42 1.97
CA ASN A 87 18.68 -11.86 1.73
C ASN A 87 19.13 -12.21 0.31
N ALA A 88 19.51 -11.22 -0.48
CA ALA A 88 19.97 -11.43 -1.83
C ALA A 88 21.06 -10.42 -2.22
N LEU A 89 21.82 -10.78 -3.24
CA LEU A 89 22.70 -9.86 -3.94
C LEU A 89 21.82 -8.93 -4.78
N ALA A 90 21.89 -7.64 -4.50
CA ALA A 90 21.08 -6.65 -5.17
C ALA A 90 21.80 -5.30 -5.27
N GLU A 91 21.31 -4.44 -6.14
CA GLU A 91 21.76 -3.05 -6.18
C GLU A 91 21.53 -2.36 -4.84
N LYS A 92 22.52 -1.58 -4.40
CA LYS A 92 22.41 -0.81 -3.16
C LYS A 92 21.29 0.23 -3.21
N ALA A 93 20.96 0.70 -4.41
CA ALA A 93 19.86 1.65 -4.66
C ALA A 93 18.47 0.99 -4.75
N LEU A 94 18.38 -0.35 -4.71
CA LEU A 94 17.11 -1.07 -4.81
C LEU A 94 16.18 -0.66 -3.68
N ASP A 95 14.96 -0.25 -4.05
CA ASP A 95 13.87 0.06 -3.14
C ASP A 95 12.90 -1.13 -3.06
N ALA A 96 12.89 -1.83 -1.92
CA ALA A 96 12.02 -2.98 -1.71
C ALA A 96 10.52 -2.67 -1.87
N ALA A 97 10.12 -1.42 -1.65
CA ALA A 97 8.73 -1.00 -1.84
C ALA A 97 8.28 -1.03 -3.31
N LYS A 98 9.23 -0.94 -4.25
CA LYS A 98 8.97 -0.96 -5.69
C LYS A 98 8.95 -2.36 -6.30
N LEU A 99 9.32 -3.37 -5.53
CA LEU A 99 9.32 -4.74 -6.02
C LEU A 99 7.91 -5.21 -6.37
N LYS A 100 7.82 -5.96 -7.46
CA LYS A 100 6.62 -6.72 -7.80
C LYS A 100 6.43 -7.83 -6.77
N ARG A 101 5.22 -7.93 -6.24
CA ARG A 101 4.79 -8.99 -5.31
C ARG A 101 3.79 -9.89 -6.02
N GLU A 102 4.09 -11.14 -6.09
CA GLU A 102 3.18 -12.15 -6.61
C GLU A 102 2.75 -13.04 -5.45
N VAL A 103 1.50 -12.84 -5.02
CA VAL A 103 0.93 -13.50 -3.83
C VAL A 103 0.10 -14.68 -4.26
N THR A 104 0.31 -15.83 -3.63
CA THR A 104 -0.51 -17.04 -3.78
C THR A 104 -1.06 -17.40 -2.41
N LEU A 105 -2.38 -17.24 -2.22
CA LEU A 105 -3.07 -17.61 -0.99
C LEU A 105 -3.56 -19.05 -1.05
N TYR A 106 -3.56 -19.76 0.08
CA TYR A 106 -4.05 -21.15 0.18
C TYR A 106 -5.58 -21.23 0.23
N ALA A 107 -6.25 -20.13 0.59
CA ALA A 107 -7.70 -20.02 0.59
C ALA A 107 -8.09 -18.59 0.10
N GLU A 108 -9.25 -18.46 -0.54
CA GLU A 108 -9.74 -17.15 -0.98
C GLU A 108 -10.26 -16.31 0.20
N THR A 109 -10.97 -16.94 1.13
CA THR A 109 -11.57 -16.26 2.29
C THR A 109 -11.44 -17.16 3.51
N LEU A 110 -11.17 -16.58 4.66
CA LEU A 110 -11.10 -17.25 5.94
C LEU A 110 -12.44 -17.17 6.67
N THR A 111 -12.82 -18.23 7.38
CA THR A 111 -14.05 -18.27 8.18
C THR A 111 -13.79 -18.05 9.68
N ASP A 112 -12.52 -18.08 10.09
CA ASP A 112 -12.10 -17.86 11.47
C ASP A 112 -10.76 -17.16 11.53
N VAL A 113 -10.45 -16.47 12.64
CA VAL A 113 -9.17 -15.79 12.82
C VAL A 113 -8.11 -16.85 13.13
N PRO A 114 -7.13 -17.06 12.23
CA PRO A 114 -6.09 -18.05 12.46
C PRO A 114 -5.14 -17.58 13.58
N ALA A 115 -4.55 -18.52 14.28
CA ALA A 115 -3.54 -18.22 15.27
C ALA A 115 -2.33 -17.50 14.64
N GLU A 116 -1.60 -16.73 15.44
CA GLU A 116 -0.34 -16.12 15.02
C GLU A 116 0.62 -17.19 14.49
N GLY A 117 1.29 -16.89 13.38
CA GLY A 117 2.24 -17.82 12.74
C GLY A 117 1.60 -18.88 11.85
N THR A 118 0.25 -18.93 11.73
CA THR A 118 -0.41 -19.84 10.78
C THR A 118 -0.05 -19.48 9.35
N GLU A 119 0.42 -20.47 8.59
CA GLU A 119 0.79 -20.30 7.17
C GLU A 119 -0.48 -20.20 6.31
N LEU A 120 -0.59 -19.13 5.52
CA LEU A 120 -1.79 -18.82 4.73
C LEU A 120 -1.50 -18.61 3.23
N GLY A 121 -0.25 -18.60 2.85
CA GLY A 121 0.13 -18.42 1.45
C GLY A 121 1.62 -18.25 1.27
N THR A 122 2.00 -17.81 0.08
CA THR A 122 3.38 -17.46 -0.27
C THR A 122 3.39 -16.14 -1.03
N VAL A 123 4.51 -15.44 -0.98
CA VAL A 123 4.78 -14.26 -1.79
C VAL A 123 6.14 -14.37 -2.46
N THR A 124 6.19 -14.08 -3.74
CA THR A 124 7.42 -13.97 -4.53
C THR A 124 7.72 -12.51 -4.80
N PHE A 125 8.96 -12.10 -4.52
CA PHE A 125 9.43 -10.73 -4.79
C PHE A 125 10.33 -10.74 -6.02
N SER A 126 10.04 -9.87 -6.98
CA SER A 126 10.83 -9.73 -8.22
C SER A 126 11.00 -8.28 -8.61
N ASP A 127 12.06 -7.99 -9.35
CA ASP A 127 12.27 -6.70 -9.98
C ASP A 127 11.27 -6.51 -11.14
N PRO A 128 10.50 -5.42 -11.19
CA PRO A 128 9.58 -5.16 -12.29
C PRO A 128 10.27 -4.80 -13.60
N GLY A 129 11.57 -4.40 -13.58
CA GLY A 129 12.32 -3.95 -14.75
C GLY A 129 12.90 -5.11 -15.56
N ASP A 130 13.60 -6.01 -14.92
CA ASP A 130 14.30 -7.12 -15.58
C ASP A 130 13.73 -8.51 -15.22
N GLY A 131 12.80 -8.58 -14.28
CA GLY A 131 12.17 -9.82 -13.82
C GLY A 131 13.03 -10.66 -12.87
N THR A 132 14.14 -10.13 -12.36
CA THR A 132 15.00 -10.82 -11.38
C THR A 132 14.18 -11.20 -10.16
N VAL A 133 14.15 -12.51 -9.83
CA VAL A 133 13.46 -13.03 -8.65
C VAL A 133 14.44 -13.03 -7.48
N TYR A 134 14.13 -12.27 -6.43
CA TYR A 134 14.94 -12.21 -5.21
C TYR A 134 14.63 -13.34 -4.24
N GLY A 135 13.40 -13.82 -4.21
CA GLY A 135 13.03 -14.96 -3.40
C GLY A 135 11.53 -15.11 -3.22
N THR A 136 11.16 -16.28 -2.68
CA THR A 136 9.77 -16.60 -2.28
C THR A 136 9.77 -16.91 -0.79
N VAL A 137 8.81 -16.36 -0.06
CA VAL A 137 8.67 -16.56 1.37
C VAL A 137 7.22 -16.90 1.74
N THR A 138 7.05 -17.71 2.78
CA THR A 138 5.74 -18.05 3.32
C THR A 138 5.12 -16.86 4.02
N LEU A 139 3.83 -16.64 3.78
CA LEU A 139 3.00 -15.65 4.46
C LEU A 139 2.33 -16.26 5.67
N VAL A 140 2.44 -15.59 6.81
CA VAL A 140 1.84 -16.03 8.07
C VAL A 140 0.92 -14.97 8.65
N SER A 141 -0.08 -15.43 9.41
CA SER A 141 -0.99 -14.58 10.15
C SER A 141 -0.29 -13.88 11.31
N GLN A 142 -0.69 -12.64 11.60
CA GLN A 142 -0.37 -11.93 12.86
C GLN A 142 -1.32 -12.27 14.02
N GLY A 143 -2.34 -13.12 13.80
CA GLY A 143 -3.30 -13.51 14.83
C GLY A 143 -4.41 -12.48 15.09
N GLU A 144 -4.41 -11.35 14.41
CA GLU A 144 -5.39 -10.28 14.58
C GLU A 144 -6.11 -10.00 13.27
N ALA A 145 -7.45 -9.86 13.33
CA ALA A 145 -8.27 -9.46 12.20
C ALA A 145 -8.87 -8.08 12.44
N GLN A 146 -8.84 -7.23 11.43
CA GLN A 146 -9.54 -5.95 11.42
C GLN A 146 -10.91 -6.15 10.77
N PHE A 147 -11.98 -6.05 11.57
CA PHE A 147 -13.35 -6.14 11.05
C PHE A 147 -13.87 -4.75 10.72
N GLU A 148 -14.59 -4.66 9.59
CA GLU A 148 -15.32 -3.46 9.24
C GLU A 148 -16.32 -3.12 10.35
N GLU A 149 -16.32 -1.86 10.81
CA GLU A 149 -17.42 -1.37 11.64
C GLU A 149 -18.70 -1.47 10.81
N PRO A 150 -19.81 -2.01 11.37
CA PRO A 150 -21.07 -2.00 10.66
C PRO A 150 -21.39 -0.55 10.29
N GLU A 151 -21.51 -0.29 8.98
CA GLU A 151 -21.96 1.04 8.52
C GLU A 151 -23.15 1.44 9.39
N PRO A 152 -23.13 2.63 10.04
CA PRO A 152 -24.27 3.10 10.77
C PRO A 152 -25.42 3.05 9.77
N GLN A 153 -26.39 2.16 10.05
CA GLN A 153 -27.56 2.03 9.19
C GLN A 153 -28.08 3.44 9.04
N ALA A 154 -27.94 3.99 7.83
CA ALA A 154 -28.45 5.31 7.54
C ALA A 154 -29.91 5.26 7.99
N VAL A 155 -30.21 5.93 9.11
CA VAL A 155 -31.56 6.06 9.62
C VAL A 155 -32.32 6.68 8.46
N ARG A 156 -33.00 5.83 7.69
CA ARG A 156 -33.84 6.33 6.58
C ARG A 156 -34.73 7.35 7.24
N PRO A 157 -34.69 8.63 6.80
CA PRO A 157 -35.59 9.63 7.37
C PRO A 157 -36.97 9.00 7.33
N GLN A 158 -37.58 8.80 8.51
CA GLN A 158 -38.92 8.22 8.58
C GLN A 158 -39.79 9.11 7.71
N GLU A 159 -40.15 8.66 6.54
CA GLU A 159 -41.06 9.43 5.70
C GLU A 159 -42.34 9.58 6.49
N LEU A 160 -42.56 10.81 6.99
CA LEU A 160 -43.78 11.16 7.66
C LEU A 160 -44.96 10.64 6.87
N SER A 161 -45.81 9.84 7.51
CA SER A 161 -46.99 9.27 6.85
C SER A 161 -47.79 10.42 6.20
N ARG A 162 -48.54 10.11 5.13
CA ARG A 162 -49.38 11.10 4.44
C ARG A 162 -50.27 11.88 5.41
N GLU A 163 -50.77 11.23 6.45
CA GLU A 163 -51.58 11.83 7.51
C GLU A 163 -50.79 12.80 8.38
N GLN A 164 -49.53 12.47 8.72
CA GLN A 164 -48.66 13.36 9.48
C GLN A 164 -48.27 14.62 8.69
N LYS A 165 -48.00 14.47 7.38
CA LYS A 165 -47.74 15.63 6.48
C LYS A 165 -48.97 16.54 6.39
N LEU A 166 -50.18 15.97 6.26
CA LEU A 166 -51.42 16.71 6.25
C LEU A 166 -51.69 17.41 7.60
N ALA A 167 -51.49 16.74 8.70
CA ALA A 167 -51.66 17.34 10.03
C ALA A 167 -50.70 18.52 10.25
N THR A 168 -49.45 18.41 9.82
CA THR A 168 -48.45 19.49 9.91
C THR A 168 -48.85 20.70 9.08
N VAL A 169 -49.35 20.50 7.86
CA VAL A 169 -49.83 21.58 6.98
C VAL A 169 -51.06 22.28 7.58
N ILE A 170 -52.01 21.52 8.16
CA ILE A 170 -53.20 22.07 8.81
C ILE A 170 -52.79 22.92 10.02
N VAL A 171 -51.91 22.43 10.89
CA VAL A 171 -51.47 23.19 12.07
C VAL A 171 -50.73 24.47 11.67
N CYS A 172 -49.86 24.43 10.67
CA CYS A 172 -49.15 25.59 10.15
C CYS A 172 -50.16 26.63 9.56
N SER A 173 -51.16 26.16 8.78
CA SER A 173 -52.16 27.07 8.20
C SER A 173 -53.03 27.76 9.25
N ILE A 174 -53.43 27.04 10.30
CA ILE A 174 -54.17 27.63 11.45
C ILE A 174 -53.32 28.68 12.18
N ALA A 175 -52.00 28.38 12.42
CA ALA A 175 -51.12 29.32 13.06
C ALA A 175 -50.95 30.62 12.26
N VAL A 176 -50.76 30.52 10.92
CA VAL A 176 -50.70 31.68 10.03
C VAL A 176 -52.00 32.48 10.05
N PHE A 177 -53.16 31.80 10.02
CA PHE A 177 -54.47 32.47 10.09
C PHE A 177 -54.65 33.24 11.40
N LEU A 178 -54.33 32.63 12.55
CA LEU A 178 -54.39 33.27 13.84
C LEU A 178 -53.48 34.51 13.93
N LEU A 179 -52.30 34.41 13.33
CA LEU A 179 -51.34 35.50 13.27
C LEU A 179 -51.86 36.67 12.42
N LEU A 180 -52.50 36.40 11.31
CA LEU A 180 -53.17 37.41 10.47
C LEU A 180 -54.33 38.08 11.18
N VAL A 181 -55.17 37.30 11.88
CA VAL A 181 -56.28 37.85 12.70
C VAL A 181 -55.75 38.74 13.83
N PHE A 182 -54.68 38.32 14.50
CA PHE A 182 -54.03 39.10 15.53
C PHE A 182 -53.48 40.44 15.01
N ILE A 183 -52.83 40.45 13.86
CA ILE A 183 -52.33 41.66 13.18
C ILE A 183 -53.51 42.58 12.82
N LEU A 184 -54.60 42.03 12.29
CA LEU A 184 -55.81 42.80 11.96
C LEU A 184 -56.42 43.46 13.20
N LEU A 185 -56.48 42.75 14.33
CA LEU A 185 -56.97 43.29 15.61
C LEU A 185 -56.08 44.43 16.14
N LEU A 186 -54.73 44.25 15.99
CA LEU A 186 -53.76 45.28 16.35
C LEU A 186 -53.94 46.54 15.48
N VAL A 187 -54.10 46.39 14.17
CA VAL A 187 -54.35 47.51 13.25
C VAL A 187 -55.68 48.19 13.54
N ARG A 188 -56.76 47.45 13.82
CA ARG A 188 -58.04 47.99 14.23
C ARG A 188 -57.95 48.75 15.56
N ARG A 189 -57.22 48.22 16.53
CA ARG A 189 -56.97 48.88 17.82
C ARG A 189 -56.16 50.17 17.64
N SER A 190 -55.15 50.17 16.81
CA SER A 190 -54.35 51.36 16.48
C SER A 190 -55.14 52.42 15.76
N ARG A 191 -56.05 52.06 14.83
CA ARG A 191 -56.94 52.99 14.14
C ARG A 191 -58.00 53.62 15.12
N ARG A 192 -58.54 52.87 16.09
CA ARG A 192 -59.46 53.39 17.12
C ARG A 192 -58.75 54.35 18.04
N MET A 193 -57.51 54.23 18.34
CA MET A 193 -56.73 55.11 19.19
C MET A 193 -56.38 56.45 18.49
N ARG A 194 -56.21 56.43 17.16
CA ARG A 194 -55.96 57.65 16.35
C ARG A 194 -57.22 58.49 16.12
N GLY A 195 -58.43 57.89 16.16
CA GLY A 195 -59.71 58.65 16.02
C GLY A 195 -60.21 59.39 17.30
N LYS A 196 -59.58 59.22 18.46
CA LYS A 196 -59.88 59.85 19.71
C LYS A 196 -59.03 61.09 20.04
N ARG A 197 -58.13 61.47 19.10
CA ARG A 197 -57.22 62.64 19.20
C ARG A 197 -57.52 63.73 18.15
N ARG A 198 -58.76 63.86 17.70
CA ARG A 198 -59.26 65.02 16.96
C ARG A 198 -60.48 65.65 17.72
#